data_4a32a46574173705646a3f05aae5a78e
#
_entry.id   4a32a46574173705646a3f05aae5a78e
#
_cell.length_a   1.000
_cell.length_b   1.000
_cell.length_c   1.000
_cell.angle_alpha   90.00
_cell.angle_beta   90.00
_cell.angle_gamma   90.00
#
_symmetry.space_group_name_H-M   'P 1'
#
loop_
_entity.id
_entity.type
_entity.pdbx_description
1 polymer ?
#
loop_
_entity_poly.entity_id
_entity_poly.type
_entity_poly.pdbx_seq_one_letter_code
_entity_poly.pdbx_strand_id
1 'polypeptide(L)'
;MNQEILQANIQQVQETIEKNAPENSNVDLIAVTKYIESDVLRKMVDSGISKVAENRTESLLEKQEELGELSQSIEWHFVGRLQTRPVRKIINQIDYLHSLDRMSLIKEVNKRAEQPVKCFLQVNVSGEEQKAG
;
A
#
# COMPACT_ATOMS: atom_id res chain seq x y z
N MET A 1 12.94 -6.85 15.45
CA MET A 1 13.58 -5.54 15.26
C MET A 1 13.33 -4.66 16.48
N ASN A 2 14.34 -3.93 16.91
CA ASN A 2 14.25 -3.06 18.07
C ASN A 2 13.40 -1.82 17.74
N GLN A 3 12.46 -1.50 18.64
CA GLN A 3 11.53 -0.37 18.47
C GLN A 3 12.26 0.98 18.36
N GLU A 4 13.31 1.16 19.13
CA GLU A 4 14.08 2.42 19.12
C GLU A 4 14.81 2.63 17.80
N ILE A 5 15.41 1.57 17.25
CA ILE A 5 16.10 1.61 15.96
C ILE A 5 15.09 1.88 14.84
N LEU A 6 13.95 1.20 14.88
CA LEU A 6 12.90 1.37 13.91
C LEU A 6 12.36 2.78 13.91
N GLN A 7 12.08 3.32 15.07
CA GLN A 7 11.60 4.70 15.25
C GLN A 7 12.61 5.72 14.73
N ALA A 8 13.89 5.52 15.03
CA ALA A 8 14.96 6.40 14.57
C ALA A 8 15.08 6.38 13.04
N ASN A 9 14.96 5.20 12.42
CA ASN A 9 15.01 5.07 10.97
C ASN A 9 13.82 5.75 10.29
N ILE A 10 12.63 5.58 10.83
CA ILE A 10 11.42 6.23 10.32
C ILE A 10 11.56 7.74 10.40
N GLN A 11 12.03 8.24 11.54
CA GLN A 11 12.23 9.66 11.76
C GLN A 11 13.24 10.24 10.76
N GLN A 12 14.32 9.51 10.49
CA GLN A 12 15.34 9.95 9.52
C GLN A 12 14.75 10.09 8.12
N VAL A 13 13.93 9.14 7.70
CA VAL A 13 13.27 9.20 6.38
C VAL A 13 12.32 10.39 6.32
N GLN A 14 11.52 10.58 7.36
CA GLN A 14 10.56 11.69 7.43
C GLN A 14 11.27 13.05 7.38
N GLU A 15 12.37 13.20 8.10
CA GLU A 15 13.17 14.41 8.09
C GLU A 15 13.78 14.68 6.69
N THR A 16 14.23 13.63 6.01
CA THR A 16 14.77 13.75 4.67
C THR A 16 13.69 14.22 3.69
N ILE A 17 12.48 13.70 3.79
CA ILE A 17 11.35 14.14 2.98
C ILE A 17 11.05 15.61 3.25
N GLU A 18 10.92 15.97 4.51
CA GLU A 18 10.57 17.33 4.93
C GLU A 18 11.60 18.36 4.47
N LYS A 19 12.88 18.01 4.55
CA LYS A 19 13.99 18.86 4.14
C LYS A 19 14.02 19.10 2.61
N ASN A 20 13.61 18.13 1.82
CA ASN A 20 13.72 18.16 0.36
C ASN A 20 12.39 18.42 -0.35
N ALA A 21 11.27 18.38 0.34
CA ALA A 21 9.96 18.63 -0.24
C ALA A 21 9.81 20.10 -0.64
N PRO A 22 9.18 20.39 -1.78
CA PRO A 22 8.88 21.77 -2.16
C PRO A 22 7.97 22.46 -1.13
N GLU A 23 8.10 23.79 -1.01
CA GLU A 23 7.20 24.56 -0.15
C GLU A 23 5.75 24.34 -0.55
N ASN A 24 4.87 24.26 0.44
CA ASN A 24 3.43 24.02 0.28
C ASN A 24 3.08 22.68 -0.37
N SER A 25 4.03 21.75 -0.41
CA SER A 25 3.76 20.38 -0.84
C SER A 25 3.42 19.50 0.35
N ASN A 26 2.60 18.48 0.09
CA ASN A 26 2.26 17.46 1.06
C ASN A 26 2.73 16.11 0.53
N VAL A 27 3.87 15.64 1.03
CA VAL A 27 4.47 14.36 0.63
C VAL A 27 4.12 13.30 1.66
N ASP A 28 3.46 12.25 1.22
CA ASP A 28 3.11 11.13 2.08
C ASP A 28 4.15 10.03 1.99
N LEU A 29 4.45 9.43 3.13
CA LEU A 29 5.33 8.27 3.22
C LEU A 29 4.47 7.00 3.27
N ILE A 30 4.66 6.12 2.29
CA ILE A 30 4.01 4.82 2.25
C ILE A 30 5.07 3.76 2.47
N ALA A 31 4.95 2.98 3.54
CA ALA A 31 5.92 1.93 3.85
C ALA A 31 5.53 0.65 3.12
N VAL A 32 6.43 0.14 2.29
CA VAL A 32 6.23 -1.16 1.61
C VAL A 32 6.64 -2.26 2.56
N THR A 33 5.68 -3.07 2.99
CA THR A 33 5.83 -4.01 4.11
C THR A 33 5.82 -5.48 3.68
N LYS A 34 6.07 -5.76 2.42
CA LYS A 34 5.95 -7.12 1.86
C LYS A 34 6.87 -8.17 2.49
N TYR A 35 8.00 -7.75 3.08
CA TYR A 35 8.97 -8.68 3.66
C TYR A 35 8.97 -8.72 5.18
N ILE A 36 8.01 -8.06 5.82
CA ILE A 36 7.96 -8.01 7.28
C ILE A 36 6.72 -8.69 7.82
N GLU A 37 6.85 -9.23 9.03
CA GLU A 37 5.76 -9.89 9.73
C GLU A 37 4.86 -8.88 10.45
N SER A 38 3.69 -9.34 10.87
CA SER A 38 2.70 -8.49 11.51
C SER A 38 3.17 -7.86 12.83
N ASP A 39 4.03 -8.57 13.58
CA ASP A 39 4.58 -8.03 14.82
C ASP A 39 5.49 -6.82 14.57
N VAL A 40 6.30 -6.86 13.50
CA VAL A 40 7.13 -5.71 13.10
C VAL A 40 6.25 -4.59 12.56
N LEU A 41 5.24 -4.93 11.78
CA LEU A 41 4.30 -3.95 11.26
C LEU A 41 3.60 -3.19 12.40
N ARG A 42 3.21 -3.90 13.46
CA ARG A 42 2.61 -3.28 14.65
C ARG A 42 3.55 -2.25 15.28
N LYS A 43 4.84 -2.59 15.37
CA LYS A 43 5.86 -1.66 15.89
C LYS A 43 6.03 -0.44 14.99
N MET A 44 5.93 -0.62 13.68
CA MET A 44 5.99 0.49 12.72
C MET A 44 4.83 1.45 12.90
N VAL A 45 3.63 0.90 13.07
CA VAL A 45 2.43 1.72 13.33
C VAL A 45 2.57 2.49 14.64
N ASP A 46 3.05 1.82 15.68
CA ASP A 46 3.31 2.46 16.97
C ASP A 46 4.37 3.58 16.87
N SER A 47 5.24 3.49 15.86
CA SER A 47 6.29 4.48 15.59
C SER A 47 5.84 5.60 14.63
N GLY A 48 4.58 5.64 14.25
CA GLY A 48 4.02 6.72 13.45
C GLY A 48 3.73 6.41 11.98
N ILE A 49 3.96 5.17 11.53
CA ILE A 49 3.57 4.76 10.17
C ILE A 49 2.06 4.54 10.13
N SER A 50 1.38 5.22 9.21
CA SER A 50 -0.07 5.08 9.03
C SER A 50 -0.46 4.58 7.65
N LYS A 51 0.47 4.53 6.71
CA LYS A 51 0.23 4.12 5.32
C LYS A 51 1.19 3.01 4.95
N VAL A 52 0.65 1.86 4.56
CA VAL A 52 1.45 0.69 4.22
C VAL A 52 1.03 0.14 2.87
N ALA A 53 1.95 -0.53 2.19
CA ALA A 53 1.69 -1.14 0.90
C ALA A 53 2.11 -2.60 0.88
N GLU A 54 1.23 -3.43 0.33
CA GLU A 54 1.45 -4.86 0.14
C GLU A 54 1.34 -5.20 -1.34
N ASN A 55 1.97 -6.30 -1.74
CA ASN A 55 1.96 -6.73 -3.14
C ASN A 55 1.29 -8.09 -3.37
N ARG A 56 0.77 -8.71 -2.32
CA ARG A 56 0.05 -9.98 -2.41
C ARG A 56 -1.25 -9.91 -1.64
N THR A 57 -2.30 -10.41 -2.26
CA THR A 57 -3.64 -10.43 -1.67
C THR A 57 -3.66 -11.18 -0.34
N GLU A 58 -3.08 -12.37 -0.30
CA GLU A 58 -3.07 -13.21 0.89
C GLU A 58 -2.32 -12.55 2.05
N SER A 59 -1.16 -11.97 1.76
CA SER A 59 -0.34 -11.30 2.77
C SER A 59 -1.07 -10.10 3.38
N LEU A 60 -1.73 -9.31 2.54
CA LEU A 60 -2.47 -8.14 3.02
C LEU A 60 -3.62 -8.57 3.94
N LEU A 61 -4.43 -9.52 3.49
CA LEU A 61 -5.58 -9.99 4.27
C LEU A 61 -5.15 -10.65 5.59
N GLU A 62 -4.08 -11.44 5.56
CA GLU A 62 -3.53 -12.07 6.75
C GLU A 62 -3.05 -11.03 7.77
N LYS A 63 -2.33 -10.00 7.30
CA LYS A 63 -1.87 -8.92 8.19
C LYS A 63 -3.02 -8.14 8.79
N GLN A 64 -4.05 -7.85 8.00
CA GLN A 64 -5.25 -7.19 8.53
C GLN A 64 -5.91 -8.01 9.63
N GLU A 65 -6.02 -9.32 9.43
CA GLU A 65 -6.60 -10.22 10.43
C GLU A 65 -5.75 -10.27 11.69
N GLU A 66 -4.43 -10.42 11.55
CA GLU A 66 -3.53 -10.49 12.70
C GLU A 66 -3.44 -9.19 13.48
N LEU A 67 -3.56 -8.04 12.81
CA LEU A 67 -3.56 -6.74 13.47
C LEU A 67 -4.90 -6.40 14.14
N GLY A 68 -5.99 -7.03 13.69
CA GLY A 68 -7.31 -6.79 14.24
C GLY A 68 -7.77 -5.34 14.10
N GLU A 69 -8.20 -4.73 15.20
CA GLU A 69 -8.70 -3.34 15.16
C GLU A 69 -7.67 -2.33 14.70
N LEU A 70 -6.39 -2.59 14.94
CA LEU A 70 -5.32 -1.70 14.50
C LEU A 70 -5.30 -1.54 12.98
N SER A 71 -5.72 -2.57 12.23
CA SER A 71 -5.77 -2.51 10.78
C SER A 71 -6.69 -1.40 10.26
N GLN A 72 -7.70 -1.01 11.02
CA GLN A 72 -8.64 0.04 10.64
C GLN A 72 -8.04 1.44 10.71
N SER A 73 -6.96 1.61 11.46
CA SER A 73 -6.24 2.88 11.55
C SER A 73 -5.17 3.03 10.48
N ILE A 74 -4.97 2.01 9.67
CA ILE A 74 -3.95 1.97 8.62
C ILE A 74 -4.60 2.24 7.27
N GLU A 75 -3.96 3.08 6.46
CA GLU A 75 -4.32 3.25 5.06
C GLU A 75 -3.59 2.19 4.25
N TRP A 76 -4.35 1.30 3.61
CA TRP A 76 -3.81 0.15 2.90
C TRP A 76 -3.67 0.43 1.41
N HIS A 77 -2.48 0.25 0.89
CA HIS A 77 -2.15 0.39 -0.52
C HIS A 77 -1.80 -0.99 -1.09
N PHE A 78 -2.26 -1.26 -2.28
CA PHE A 78 -1.88 -2.46 -3.01
C PHE A 78 -1.00 -2.06 -4.19
N VAL A 79 0.25 -2.51 -4.22
CA VAL A 79 1.25 -2.09 -5.21
C VAL A 79 1.66 -3.20 -6.17
N GLY A 80 1.29 -4.44 -5.89
CA GLY A 80 1.59 -5.57 -6.76
C GLY A 80 0.62 -5.68 -7.93
N ARG A 81 0.98 -6.49 -8.91
CA ARG A 81 0.09 -6.77 -10.03
C ARG A 81 -1.13 -7.53 -9.50
N LEU A 82 -2.31 -7.00 -9.77
CA LEU A 82 -3.56 -7.59 -9.31
C LEU A 82 -4.25 -8.32 -10.46
N GLN A 83 -4.51 -9.59 -10.27
CA GLN A 83 -5.30 -10.37 -11.21
C GLN A 83 -6.78 -10.14 -10.96
N THR A 84 -7.61 -10.43 -11.98
CA THR A 84 -9.06 -10.17 -11.88
C THR A 84 -9.77 -11.03 -10.85
N ARG A 85 -9.36 -12.29 -10.72
CA ARG A 85 -10.02 -13.23 -9.81
C ARG A 85 -9.98 -12.83 -8.33
N PRO A 86 -8.84 -12.43 -7.77
CA PRO A 86 -8.78 -12.02 -6.36
C PRO A 86 -9.35 -10.63 -6.07
N VAL A 87 -9.74 -9.85 -7.07
CA VAL A 87 -10.32 -8.51 -6.85
C VAL A 87 -11.45 -8.55 -5.84
N ARG A 88 -12.37 -9.49 -5.97
CA ARG A 88 -13.53 -9.61 -5.07
C ARG A 88 -13.16 -9.79 -3.59
N LYS A 89 -11.96 -10.31 -3.31
CA LYS A 89 -11.51 -10.53 -1.93
C LYS A 89 -10.82 -9.30 -1.34
N ILE A 90 -10.22 -8.46 -2.17
CA ILE A 90 -9.33 -7.41 -1.69
C ILE A 90 -9.84 -6.00 -1.93
N ILE A 91 -10.66 -5.78 -2.96
CA ILE A 91 -10.96 -4.43 -3.40
C ILE A 91 -11.66 -3.58 -2.35
N ASN A 92 -12.46 -4.20 -1.47
CA ASN A 92 -13.15 -3.50 -0.39
C ASN A 92 -12.32 -3.47 0.90
N GLN A 93 -11.10 -3.98 0.87
CA GLN A 93 -10.18 -4.03 2.00
C GLN A 93 -8.99 -3.08 1.84
N ILE A 94 -8.90 -2.39 0.72
CA ILE A 94 -7.81 -1.45 0.43
C ILE A 94 -8.35 -0.05 0.17
N ASP A 95 -7.48 0.93 0.39
CA ASP A 95 -7.80 2.34 0.14
C ASP A 95 -7.28 2.81 -1.22
N TYR A 96 -6.14 2.26 -1.66
CA TYR A 96 -5.49 2.63 -2.91
C TYR A 96 -5.02 1.40 -3.68
N LEU A 97 -5.29 1.40 -4.98
CA LEU A 97 -4.73 0.43 -5.92
C LEU A 97 -3.78 1.15 -6.87
N HIS A 98 -2.51 0.76 -6.87
CA HIS A 98 -1.48 1.42 -7.68
C HIS A 98 -1.26 0.78 -9.05
N SER A 99 -1.82 -0.39 -9.28
CA SER A 99 -1.50 -1.24 -10.43
C SER A 99 -2.68 -1.44 -11.38
N LEU A 100 -3.49 -0.42 -11.56
CA LEU A 100 -4.63 -0.47 -12.48
C LEU A 100 -4.09 -0.32 -13.91
N ASP A 101 -3.83 -1.44 -14.58
CA ASP A 101 -3.00 -1.48 -15.77
C ASP A 101 -3.69 -2.03 -17.03
N ARG A 102 -4.95 -2.48 -16.93
CA ARG A 102 -5.67 -3.06 -18.07
C ARG A 102 -7.17 -2.96 -17.91
N MET A 103 -7.85 -3.00 -19.04
CA MET A 103 -9.32 -2.81 -19.08
C MET A 103 -10.06 -3.90 -18.32
N SER A 104 -9.62 -5.16 -18.40
CA SER A 104 -10.27 -6.26 -17.69
C SER A 104 -10.24 -6.06 -16.17
N LEU A 105 -9.14 -5.51 -15.66
CA LEU A 105 -9.03 -5.18 -14.23
C LEU A 105 -9.93 -4.00 -13.86
N ILE A 106 -9.97 -2.98 -14.68
CA ILE A 106 -10.85 -1.81 -14.47
C ILE A 106 -12.31 -2.26 -14.34
N LYS A 107 -12.75 -3.10 -15.24
CA LYS A 107 -14.12 -3.61 -15.23
C LYS A 107 -14.42 -4.44 -14.00
N GLU A 108 -13.49 -5.29 -13.58
CA GLU A 108 -13.67 -6.13 -12.41
C GLU A 108 -13.69 -5.30 -11.13
N VAL A 109 -12.80 -4.32 -11.02
CA VAL A 109 -12.78 -3.39 -9.87
C VAL A 109 -14.10 -2.64 -9.79
N ASN A 110 -14.57 -2.11 -10.91
CA ASN A 110 -15.83 -1.37 -10.95
C ASN A 110 -17.03 -2.24 -10.56
N LYS A 111 -16.99 -3.52 -10.94
CA LYS A 111 -18.04 -4.48 -10.62
C LYS A 111 -18.08 -4.86 -9.14
N ARG A 112 -16.91 -4.98 -8.49
CA ARG A 112 -16.79 -5.53 -7.14
C ARG A 112 -16.69 -4.48 -6.04
N ALA A 113 -16.24 -3.26 -6.34
CA ALA A 113 -16.07 -2.21 -5.34
C ALA A 113 -17.44 -1.74 -4.83
N GLU A 114 -17.60 -1.76 -3.52
CA GLU A 114 -18.82 -1.26 -2.85
C GLU A 114 -18.75 0.24 -2.63
N GLN A 115 -17.52 0.78 -2.56
CA GLN A 115 -17.24 2.19 -2.42
C GLN A 115 -16.19 2.60 -3.45
N PRO A 116 -16.08 3.87 -3.82
CA PRO A 116 -15.01 4.32 -4.71
C PRO A 116 -13.64 3.96 -4.15
N VAL A 117 -12.81 3.33 -4.96
CA VAL A 117 -11.43 2.99 -4.62
C VAL A 117 -10.51 3.94 -5.37
N LYS A 118 -9.57 4.52 -4.66
CA LYS A 118 -8.58 5.41 -5.28
C LYS A 118 -7.57 4.58 -6.05
N CYS A 119 -7.36 4.91 -7.31
CA CYS A 119 -6.49 4.13 -8.19
C CYS A 119 -5.51 5.02 -8.92
N PHE A 120 -4.29 4.47 -9.14
CA PHE A 120 -3.36 5.03 -10.10
C PHE A 120 -3.42 4.17 -11.36
N LEU A 121 -3.60 4.82 -12.50
CA LEU A 121 -3.58 4.14 -13.79
C LEU A 121 -2.10 3.92 -14.16
N GLN A 122 -1.72 2.65 -14.24
CA GLN A 122 -0.35 2.28 -14.58
C GLN A 122 -0.21 2.20 -16.10
N VAL A 123 0.72 2.98 -16.65
CA VAL A 123 0.97 3.06 -18.10
C VAL A 123 2.41 2.67 -18.39
N ASN A 124 2.61 1.79 -19.36
CA ASN A 124 3.93 1.40 -19.81
C ASN A 124 4.43 2.39 -20.87
N VAL A 125 5.13 3.42 -20.43
CA VAL A 125 5.59 4.51 -21.30
C VAL A 125 6.78 4.09 -22.17
N SER A 126 7.67 3.25 -21.62
CA SER A 126 8.87 2.81 -22.34
C SER A 126 8.63 1.71 -23.38
N GLY A 127 7.47 1.04 -23.32
CA GLY A 127 7.15 -0.06 -24.22
C GLY A 127 7.89 -1.36 -23.90
N GLU A 128 8.44 -1.51 -22.70
CA GLU A 128 9.11 -2.75 -22.28
C GLU A 128 8.09 -3.88 -22.12
N GLU A 129 8.31 -5.01 -22.82
CA GLU A 129 7.38 -6.13 -22.82
C GLU A 129 7.20 -6.79 -21.46
N GLN A 130 8.24 -6.80 -20.62
CA GLN A 130 8.20 -7.42 -19.30
C GLN A 130 7.51 -6.56 -18.24
N LYS A 131 7.13 -5.32 -18.57
CA LYS A 131 6.44 -4.42 -17.64
C LYS A 131 4.95 -4.34 -17.95
N ALA A 132 4.15 -4.18 -16.89
CA ALA A 132 2.72 -3.99 -16.99
C ALA A 132 2.35 -2.53 -17.33
N GLY A 133 1.17 -2.38 -17.88
CA GLY A 133 0.66 -1.04 -18.21
C GLY A 133 0.30 -0.81 -19.66
#